data_4a8f6243d7156c6376a2639869687f46
#
_entry.id   4a8f6243d7156c6376a2639869687f46
#
_cell.length_a   1.000
_cell.length_b   1.000
_cell.length_c   1.000
_cell.angle_alpha   90.00
_cell.angle_beta   90.00
_cell.angle_gamma   90.00
#
_symmetry.space_group_name_H-M   'P 1'
#
loop_
_entity.id
_entity.type
_entity.pdbx_description
1 polymer ?
#
loop_
_entity_poly.entity_id
_entity_poly.type
_entity_poly.pdbx_seq_one_letter_code
_entity_poly.pdbx_strand_id
1 'polypeptide(L)'
;MKLFIIITTLLLCFSISARADSTFIIDGVKIDIKKEGECFYLITAEKEKQQLKCIDDNLESDVIIKDFNFDGYKDIAITNYLGMVNNIFHVFLYDHINAVFKEIKIANSKTPLACEDLYNLAVRLDDLSLVSSCRSGPVWYYDTYRYNAQGELWLYKTTEYQIQNSEIDTFPLYEHTFNQKGEKLDTVAIDFDGKKILWSVTSEKAFLYSSPEKTSKTKAYLIHNDKVEILEQKDDWIQIRFASRKGPLVRWLYLPEAIAKS
;
A
#
# COMPACT_ATOMS: atom_id res chain seq x y z
N MET A 1 20.43 -18.74 -44.06
CA MET A 1 19.97 -18.91 -42.68
C MET A 1 20.58 -17.75 -41.86
N LYS A 2 19.83 -16.62 -41.70
CA LYS A 2 20.31 -15.43 -40.97
C LYS A 2 19.83 -15.52 -39.50
N LEU A 3 20.81 -15.63 -38.62
CA LEU A 3 20.57 -15.69 -37.16
C LEU A 3 20.27 -14.26 -36.66
N PHE A 4 19.03 -13.98 -36.26
CA PHE A 4 18.65 -12.74 -35.56
C PHE A 4 19.01 -12.90 -34.09
N ILE A 5 20.01 -12.18 -33.63
CA ILE A 5 20.34 -12.03 -32.22
C ILE A 5 19.46 -10.91 -31.70
N ILE A 6 18.43 -11.26 -30.89
CA ILE A 6 17.61 -10.32 -30.14
C ILE A 6 18.42 -9.98 -28.88
N ILE A 7 19.00 -8.79 -28.84
CA ILE A 7 19.62 -8.23 -27.64
C ILE A 7 18.47 -7.62 -26.80
N THR A 8 17.98 -8.35 -25.80
CA THR A 8 17.11 -7.83 -24.76
C THR A 8 17.95 -6.99 -23.79
N THR A 9 17.89 -5.67 -23.95
CA THR A 9 18.43 -4.71 -22.99
C THR A 9 17.57 -4.74 -21.73
N LEU A 10 18.04 -5.46 -20.72
CA LEU A 10 17.47 -5.44 -19.36
C LEU A 10 17.81 -4.08 -18.74
N LEU A 11 16.85 -3.14 -18.72
CA LEU A 11 16.99 -1.88 -17.97
C LEU A 11 16.94 -2.21 -16.48
N LEU A 12 18.09 -2.43 -15.88
CA LEU A 12 18.25 -2.48 -14.42
C LEU A 12 18.09 -1.06 -13.87
N CYS A 13 16.92 -0.76 -13.31
CA CYS A 13 16.72 0.44 -12.49
C CYS A 13 17.52 0.30 -11.19
N PHE A 14 18.78 0.75 -11.19
CA PHE A 14 19.55 0.91 -9.96
C PHE A 14 19.04 2.15 -9.20
N SER A 15 18.55 1.96 -7.97
CA SER A 15 18.44 3.05 -7.01
C SER A 15 19.85 3.36 -6.49
N ILE A 16 20.29 4.60 -6.66
CA ILE A 16 21.57 5.07 -6.12
C ILE A 16 21.26 5.63 -4.74
N SER A 17 21.76 4.96 -3.69
CA SER A 17 21.78 5.52 -2.34
C SER A 17 23.10 6.27 -2.13
N ALA A 18 23.04 7.50 -1.68
CA ALA A 18 24.23 8.35 -1.53
C ALA A 18 24.23 9.04 -0.16
N ARG A 19 25.43 9.22 0.41
CA ARG A 19 25.65 9.91 1.69
C ARG A 19 25.30 11.40 1.61
N ALA A 20 25.21 12.05 2.78
CA ALA A 20 24.67 13.37 3.05
C ALA A 20 25.09 14.55 2.11
N ASP A 21 26.25 14.47 1.44
CA ASP A 21 26.65 15.40 0.38
C ASP A 21 26.75 14.66 -0.94
N SER A 22 25.81 14.91 -1.84
CA SER A 22 25.69 14.16 -3.09
C SER A 22 25.42 15.07 -4.28
N THR A 23 26.10 14.79 -5.39
CA THR A 23 25.90 15.49 -6.66
C THR A 23 25.21 14.56 -7.64
N PHE A 24 24.13 15.03 -8.27
CA PHE A 24 23.34 14.30 -9.26
C PHE A 24 23.16 15.14 -10.53
N ILE A 25 22.80 14.47 -11.63
CA ILE A 25 22.33 15.12 -12.83
C ILE A 25 20.88 14.68 -13.03
N ILE A 26 19.97 15.62 -13.01
CA ILE A 26 18.54 15.41 -13.26
C ILE A 26 18.15 16.33 -14.41
N ASP A 27 17.62 15.76 -15.51
CA ASP A 27 17.24 16.48 -16.72
C ASP A 27 18.35 17.40 -17.26
N GLY A 28 19.61 16.93 -17.23
CA GLY A 28 20.79 17.69 -17.64
C GLY A 28 21.24 18.79 -16.65
N VAL A 29 20.50 19.04 -15.59
CA VAL A 29 20.85 20.03 -14.56
C VAL A 29 21.65 19.34 -13.46
N LYS A 30 22.82 19.93 -13.14
CA LYS A 30 23.62 19.51 -11.99
C LYS A 30 22.93 19.98 -10.69
N ILE A 31 22.68 19.03 -9.79
CA ILE A 31 22.05 19.24 -8.50
C ILE A 31 23.00 18.77 -7.41
N ASP A 32 23.31 19.63 -6.48
CA ASP A 32 24.05 19.28 -5.28
C ASP A 32 23.08 19.27 -4.09
N ILE A 33 23.01 18.14 -3.37
CA ILE A 33 22.27 18.04 -2.11
C ILE A 33 23.29 18.11 -0.98
N LYS A 34 23.10 19.05 -0.05
CA LYS A 34 23.97 19.26 1.10
C LYS A 34 23.21 19.20 2.40
N LYS A 35 23.77 18.48 3.39
CA LYS A 35 23.29 18.53 4.78
C LYS A 35 24.06 19.62 5.53
N GLU A 36 23.35 20.59 6.10
CA GLU A 36 23.88 21.64 6.97
C GLU A 36 23.14 21.64 8.29
N GLY A 37 23.80 21.16 9.37
CA GLY A 37 23.10 20.81 10.61
C GLY A 37 22.03 19.76 10.36
N GLU A 38 20.85 19.97 10.91
CA GLU A 38 19.72 19.07 10.75
C GLU A 38 19.01 19.15 9.38
N CYS A 39 19.37 20.11 8.52
CA CYS A 39 18.60 20.40 7.32
C CYS A 39 19.32 20.01 6.03
N PHE A 40 18.55 19.41 5.10
CA PHE A 40 18.95 19.11 3.73
C PHE A 40 18.57 20.27 2.81
N TYR A 41 19.50 20.64 1.95
CA TYR A 41 19.37 21.73 0.99
C TYR A 41 19.70 21.24 -0.41
N LEU A 42 18.92 21.69 -1.37
CA LEU A 42 19.17 21.51 -2.79
C LEU A 42 19.81 22.79 -3.33
N ILE A 43 20.89 22.64 -4.09
CA ILE A 43 21.65 23.73 -4.70
C ILE A 43 21.80 23.42 -6.18
N THR A 44 21.39 24.35 -7.04
CA THR A 44 21.63 24.31 -8.48
C THR A 44 22.43 25.51 -8.92
N ALA A 45 23.08 25.44 -10.09
CA ALA A 45 23.87 26.55 -10.61
C ALA A 45 23.04 27.83 -10.91
N GLU A 46 21.73 27.66 -11.14
CA GLU A 46 20.84 28.72 -11.65
C GLU A 46 19.85 29.25 -10.61
N LYS A 47 19.69 28.57 -9.46
CA LYS A 47 18.70 28.95 -8.47
C LYS A 47 19.26 29.06 -7.07
N GLU A 48 18.58 29.87 -6.27
CA GLU A 48 18.85 29.98 -4.83
C GLU A 48 18.70 28.62 -4.13
N LYS A 49 19.44 28.46 -3.05
CA LYS A 49 19.43 27.31 -2.17
C LYS A 49 17.99 27.01 -1.68
N GLN A 50 17.45 25.85 -2.05
CA GLN A 50 16.14 25.37 -1.59
C GLN A 50 16.31 24.48 -0.37
N GLN A 51 15.66 24.79 0.75
CA GLN A 51 15.55 23.86 1.87
C GLN A 51 14.52 22.77 1.54
N LEU A 52 14.92 21.51 1.66
CA LEU A 52 14.07 20.35 1.46
C LEU A 52 13.44 19.88 2.78
N LYS A 53 14.25 19.35 3.70
CA LYS A 53 13.79 18.77 4.97
C LYS A 53 14.82 18.96 6.06
N CYS A 54 14.35 19.17 7.30
CA CYS A 54 15.19 19.07 8.49
C CYS A 54 14.85 17.78 9.24
N ILE A 55 15.88 17.03 9.61
CA ILE A 55 15.81 15.73 10.29
C ILE A 55 16.79 15.78 11.45
N ASP A 56 16.36 15.33 12.64
CA ASP A 56 17.21 15.26 13.84
C ASP A 56 18.56 14.61 13.51
N ASP A 57 19.66 15.25 13.87
CA ASP A 57 21.03 14.79 13.58
C ASP A 57 21.36 13.43 14.23
N ASN A 58 20.60 13.01 15.24
CA ASN A 58 20.75 11.69 15.87
C ASN A 58 20.16 10.58 15.02
N LEU A 59 19.41 10.88 13.93
CA LEU A 59 18.84 9.90 13.04
C LEU A 59 19.72 9.70 11.81
N GLU A 60 19.98 8.43 11.49
CA GLU A 60 20.64 8.07 10.22
C GLU A 60 19.71 8.45 9.06
N SER A 61 20.25 9.14 8.05
CA SER A 61 19.50 9.69 6.94
C SER A 61 20.25 9.49 5.63
N ASP A 62 19.49 9.19 4.57
CA ASP A 62 19.99 8.97 3.21
C ASP A 62 19.24 9.81 2.18
N VAL A 63 19.85 9.98 1.00
CA VAL A 63 19.23 10.58 -0.18
C VAL A 63 19.02 9.51 -1.24
N ILE A 64 17.79 9.39 -1.70
CA ILE A 64 17.39 8.43 -2.76
C ILE A 64 16.92 9.22 -3.98
N ILE A 65 17.47 8.88 -5.15
CA ILE A 65 17.07 9.46 -6.44
C ILE A 65 16.31 8.38 -7.23
N LYS A 66 15.05 8.64 -7.50
CA LYS A 66 14.17 7.71 -8.21
C LYS A 66 13.00 8.46 -8.83
N ASP A 67 12.40 7.92 -9.88
CA ASP A 67 11.13 8.39 -10.40
C ASP A 67 10.01 7.82 -9.50
N PHE A 68 9.41 8.69 -8.68
CA PHE A 68 8.35 8.32 -7.75
C PHE A 68 6.95 8.59 -8.31
N ASN A 69 6.82 9.42 -9.35
CA ASN A 69 5.53 9.78 -9.93
C ASN A 69 5.28 9.22 -11.33
N PHE A 70 6.24 8.44 -11.86
CA PHE A 70 6.16 7.76 -13.16
C PHE A 70 6.11 8.70 -14.38
N ASP A 71 6.65 9.93 -14.24
CA ASP A 71 6.69 10.91 -15.33
C ASP A 71 7.97 10.83 -16.20
N GLY A 72 8.92 9.98 -15.81
CA GLY A 72 10.20 9.74 -16.49
C GLY A 72 11.35 10.60 -15.98
N TYR A 73 11.08 11.62 -15.17
CA TYR A 73 12.09 12.42 -14.50
C TYR A 73 12.48 11.81 -13.15
N LYS A 74 13.66 12.19 -12.65
CA LYS A 74 14.10 11.72 -11.34
C LYS A 74 13.67 12.71 -10.25
N ASP A 75 13.08 12.14 -9.23
CA ASP A 75 12.70 12.81 -7.99
C ASP A 75 13.72 12.55 -6.88
N ILE A 76 13.55 13.23 -5.76
CA ILE A 76 14.42 13.12 -4.58
C ILE A 76 13.58 12.64 -3.40
N ALA A 77 14.08 11.65 -2.66
CA ALA A 77 13.60 11.37 -1.31
C ALA A 77 14.72 11.56 -0.30
N ILE A 78 14.43 12.29 0.77
CA ILE A 78 15.24 12.31 1.99
C ILE A 78 14.64 11.27 2.93
N THR A 79 15.46 10.35 3.42
CA THR A 79 14.97 9.29 4.30
C THR A 79 15.60 9.37 5.68
N ASN A 80 14.88 8.89 6.69
CA ASN A 80 15.42 8.71 8.03
C ASN A 80 14.87 7.44 8.69
N TYR A 81 15.78 6.73 9.39
CA TYR A 81 15.40 5.50 10.06
C TYR A 81 14.72 5.78 11.40
N LEU A 82 13.57 5.12 11.61
CA LEU A 82 12.84 5.10 12.87
C LEU A 82 12.91 3.69 13.46
N GLY A 83 13.81 3.49 14.39
CA GLY A 83 14.14 2.16 14.91
C GLY A 83 14.89 1.31 13.87
N MET A 84 14.69 -0.03 13.90
CA MET A 84 15.47 -0.97 13.08
C MET A 84 14.83 -1.33 11.74
N VAL A 85 13.54 -1.05 11.53
CA VAL A 85 12.80 -1.61 10.40
C VAL A 85 11.95 -0.58 9.63
N ASN A 86 11.69 0.59 10.20
CA ASN A 86 10.88 1.62 9.58
C ASN A 86 11.77 2.77 9.10
N ASN A 87 11.79 3.02 7.81
CA ASN A 87 12.50 4.14 7.20
C ASN A 87 11.48 5.11 6.60
N ILE A 88 11.41 6.36 7.11
CA ILE A 88 10.49 7.40 6.63
C ILE A 88 11.03 8.00 5.35
N PHE A 89 10.16 8.28 4.39
CA PHE A 89 10.48 8.88 3.10
C PHE A 89 9.82 10.25 2.97
N HIS A 90 10.61 11.29 2.88
CA HIS A 90 10.20 12.65 2.51
C HIS A 90 10.48 12.85 1.03
N VAL A 91 9.44 12.74 0.19
CA VAL A 91 9.57 12.71 -1.27
C VAL A 91 9.33 14.08 -1.86
N PHE A 92 10.20 14.51 -2.76
CA PHE A 92 10.14 15.78 -3.49
C PHE A 92 10.13 15.48 -4.99
N LEU A 93 9.01 15.77 -5.63
CA LEU A 93 8.80 15.54 -7.06
C LEU A 93 9.41 16.69 -7.88
N TYR A 94 10.09 16.34 -8.98
CA TYR A 94 10.68 17.31 -9.89
C TYR A 94 9.63 17.86 -10.87
N ASP A 95 9.40 19.16 -10.80
CA ASP A 95 8.60 19.90 -11.78
C ASP A 95 9.54 20.38 -12.90
N HIS A 96 9.61 19.62 -14.00
CA HIS A 96 10.52 19.90 -15.12
C HIS A 96 10.20 21.23 -15.85
N ILE A 97 8.95 21.72 -15.77
CA ILE A 97 8.54 22.99 -16.41
C ILE A 97 9.14 24.18 -15.64
N ASN A 98 9.09 24.12 -14.32
CA ASN A 98 9.55 25.20 -13.45
C ASN A 98 10.96 24.95 -12.89
N ALA A 99 11.56 23.79 -13.14
CA ALA A 99 12.82 23.30 -12.60
C ALA A 99 12.92 23.46 -11.07
N VAL A 100 11.88 23.00 -10.34
CA VAL A 100 11.79 23.01 -8.88
C VAL A 100 11.36 21.68 -8.33
N PHE A 101 11.71 21.41 -7.07
CA PHE A 101 11.22 20.23 -6.36
C PHE A 101 10.10 20.61 -5.41
N LYS A 102 9.02 19.82 -5.40
CA LYS A 102 7.83 20.02 -4.57
C LYS A 102 7.58 18.81 -3.72
N GLU A 103 7.40 19.00 -2.41
CA GLU A 103 7.05 17.90 -1.51
C GLU A 103 5.72 17.25 -1.94
N ILE A 104 5.70 15.92 -1.95
CA ILE A 104 4.52 15.13 -2.30
C ILE A 104 3.40 15.37 -1.29
N LYS A 105 2.16 15.41 -1.78
CA LYS A 105 0.98 15.55 -0.93
C LYS A 105 -0.02 14.45 -1.23
N ILE A 106 -0.63 13.89 -0.17
CA ILE A 106 -1.68 12.87 -0.30
C ILE A 106 -3.03 13.59 -0.36
N ALA A 107 -3.76 13.41 -1.47
CA ALA A 107 -4.99 14.16 -1.76
C ALA A 107 -6.16 13.82 -0.82
N ASN A 108 -6.32 12.56 -0.44
CA ASN A 108 -7.42 12.09 0.40
C ASN A 108 -7.00 11.85 1.86
N SER A 109 -6.41 12.87 2.48
CA SER A 109 -5.82 12.81 3.84
C SER A 109 -6.80 12.45 4.98
N LYS A 110 -8.12 12.38 4.69
CA LYS A 110 -9.15 11.97 5.66
C LYS A 110 -9.34 10.44 5.72
N THR A 111 -8.78 9.70 4.78
CA THR A 111 -8.86 8.24 4.77
C THR A 111 -7.89 7.69 5.81
N PRO A 112 -8.30 6.74 6.65
CA PRO A 112 -7.40 6.10 7.62
C PRO A 112 -6.22 5.47 6.90
N LEU A 113 -5.01 5.79 7.33
CA LEU A 113 -3.76 5.19 6.88
C LEU A 113 -3.37 4.08 7.85
N ALA A 114 -2.83 2.98 7.36
CA ALA A 114 -2.23 1.96 8.19
C ALA A 114 -0.84 2.41 8.69
N CYS A 115 -0.14 3.22 7.89
CA CYS A 115 1.11 3.87 8.23
C CYS A 115 0.89 5.39 8.24
N GLU A 116 1.26 6.07 9.32
CA GLU A 116 1.04 7.53 9.47
C GLU A 116 1.80 8.35 8.44
N ASP A 117 2.97 7.85 7.99
CA ASP A 117 3.86 8.46 7.01
C ASP A 117 4.18 7.50 5.85
N LEU A 118 4.96 7.95 4.88
CA LEU A 118 5.49 7.09 3.82
C LEU A 118 6.69 6.29 4.35
N TYR A 119 6.46 5.08 4.82
CA TYR A 119 7.49 4.19 5.33
C TYR A 119 7.96 3.18 4.29
N ASN A 120 9.27 2.90 4.25
CA ASN A 120 9.86 1.84 3.41
C ASN A 120 9.31 1.86 1.98
N LEU A 121 9.23 3.04 1.38
CA LEU A 121 8.48 3.31 0.16
C LEU A 121 9.02 2.54 -1.04
N ALA A 122 8.20 1.70 -1.64
CA ALA A 122 8.49 0.94 -2.84
C ALA A 122 7.72 1.50 -4.05
N VAL A 123 8.42 1.65 -5.19
CA VAL A 123 7.84 2.04 -6.48
C VAL A 123 7.53 0.76 -7.26
N ARG A 124 6.28 0.57 -7.64
CA ARG A 124 5.81 -0.55 -8.47
C ARG A 124 5.50 -0.05 -9.88
N LEU A 125 6.23 -0.58 -10.86
CA LEU A 125 6.07 -0.21 -12.26
C LEU A 125 4.98 -1.01 -12.98
N ASP A 126 4.63 -2.18 -12.46
CA ASP A 126 3.62 -3.07 -13.03
C ASP A 126 2.19 -2.51 -12.98
N ASP A 127 1.88 -1.74 -11.93
CA ASP A 127 0.57 -1.11 -11.73
C ASP A 127 0.64 0.40 -11.46
N LEU A 128 1.81 1.01 -11.65
CA LEU A 128 2.11 2.44 -11.43
C LEU A 128 1.66 2.90 -10.05
N SER A 129 2.10 2.20 -9.01
CA SER A 129 1.76 2.51 -7.63
C SER A 129 2.97 2.70 -6.73
N LEU A 130 2.76 3.45 -5.65
CA LEU A 130 3.69 3.53 -4.52
C LEU A 130 3.13 2.69 -3.38
N VAL A 131 3.98 1.87 -2.77
CA VAL A 131 3.59 1.08 -1.59
C VAL A 131 4.42 1.52 -0.40
N SER A 132 3.75 2.08 0.59
CA SER A 132 4.31 2.33 1.92
C SER A 132 4.10 1.10 2.78
N SER A 133 5.12 0.67 3.52
CA SER A 133 5.01 -0.44 4.45
C SER A 133 5.63 -0.10 5.78
N CYS A 134 4.89 -0.29 6.86
CA CYS A 134 5.38 -0.07 8.21
C CYS A 134 5.14 -1.28 9.11
N ARG A 135 5.96 -1.43 10.12
CA ARG A 135 5.84 -2.51 11.07
C ARG A 135 5.47 -1.98 12.45
N SER A 136 4.42 -2.56 13.04
CA SER A 136 4.06 -2.35 14.43
C SER A 136 3.91 -3.69 15.14
N GLY A 137 4.75 -3.96 16.12
CA GLY A 137 4.84 -5.27 16.75
C GLY A 137 5.20 -6.39 15.76
N PRO A 138 4.45 -7.50 15.72
CA PRO A 138 4.70 -8.60 14.78
C PRO A 138 4.12 -8.38 13.38
N VAL A 139 3.27 -7.36 13.17
CA VAL A 139 2.46 -7.18 11.98
C VAL A 139 3.06 -6.13 11.05
N TRP A 140 3.07 -6.42 9.76
CA TRP A 140 3.33 -5.48 8.71
C TRP A 140 2.02 -4.91 8.17
N TYR A 141 1.98 -3.58 7.98
CA TYR A 141 0.88 -2.84 7.40
C TYR A 141 1.31 -2.27 6.06
N TYR A 142 0.36 -2.08 5.15
CA TYR A 142 0.63 -1.60 3.80
C TYR A 142 -0.40 -0.56 3.40
N ASP A 143 0.08 0.57 2.87
CA ASP A 143 -0.69 1.58 2.19
C ASP A 143 -0.23 1.65 0.74
N THR A 144 -1.15 1.50 -0.21
CA THR A 144 -0.87 1.59 -1.64
C THR A 144 -1.46 2.87 -2.18
N TYR A 145 -0.63 3.65 -2.84
CA TYR A 145 -1.01 4.94 -3.41
C TYR A 145 -0.94 4.91 -4.93
N ARG A 146 -1.78 5.74 -5.57
CA ARG A 146 -1.77 6.01 -7.01
C ARG A 146 -1.86 7.49 -7.28
N TYR A 147 -1.42 7.92 -8.47
CA TYR A 147 -1.61 9.28 -8.92
C TYR A 147 -2.93 9.43 -9.67
N ASN A 148 -3.62 10.55 -9.45
CA ASN A 148 -4.79 10.93 -10.23
C ASN A 148 -4.36 11.67 -11.52
N ALA A 149 -5.33 12.07 -12.37
CA ALA A 149 -5.05 12.79 -13.61
C ALA A 149 -4.45 14.19 -13.38
N GLN A 150 -4.52 14.72 -12.15
CA GLN A 150 -3.93 16.01 -11.76
C GLN A 150 -2.52 15.85 -11.19
N GLY A 151 -1.98 14.63 -11.14
CA GLY A 151 -0.67 14.33 -10.56
C GLY A 151 -0.65 14.34 -9.03
N GLU A 152 -1.81 14.27 -8.37
CA GLU A 152 -1.89 14.19 -6.92
C GLU A 152 -1.90 12.74 -6.45
N LEU A 153 -1.14 12.44 -5.41
CA LEU A 153 -1.08 11.11 -4.80
C LEU A 153 -2.32 10.87 -3.93
N TRP A 154 -3.00 9.75 -4.11
CA TRP A 154 -4.14 9.37 -3.28
C TRP A 154 -4.05 7.92 -2.80
N LEU A 155 -4.58 7.65 -1.60
CA LEU A 155 -4.62 6.30 -1.03
C LEU A 155 -5.62 5.44 -1.82
N TYR A 156 -5.09 4.39 -2.47
CA TYR A 156 -5.89 3.42 -3.22
C TYR A 156 -6.30 2.23 -2.35
N LYS A 157 -5.35 1.72 -1.53
CA LYS A 157 -5.59 0.60 -0.63
C LYS A 157 -4.88 0.81 0.71
N THR A 158 -5.47 0.27 1.77
CA THR A 158 -4.81 0.16 3.08
C THR A 158 -5.09 -1.19 3.72
N THR A 159 -4.23 -1.62 4.63
CA THR A 159 -4.46 -2.82 5.44
C THR A 159 -4.86 -2.44 6.85
N GLU A 160 -5.76 -3.22 7.43
CA GLU A 160 -6.21 -3.09 8.81
C GLU A 160 -6.04 -4.41 9.55
N TYR A 161 -5.45 -4.37 10.74
CA TYR A 161 -5.37 -5.52 11.63
C TYR A 161 -6.47 -5.45 12.68
N GLN A 162 -7.34 -6.46 12.70
CA GLN A 162 -8.44 -6.55 13.65
C GLN A 162 -8.28 -7.79 14.52
N ILE A 163 -8.31 -7.60 15.83
CA ILE A 163 -8.38 -8.71 16.81
C ILE A 163 -9.85 -9.00 17.05
N GLN A 164 -10.27 -10.23 16.81
CA GLN A 164 -11.62 -10.70 17.04
C GLN A 164 -11.68 -11.53 18.33
N ASN A 165 -12.77 -11.39 19.07
CA ASN A 165 -13.09 -12.23 20.23
C ASN A 165 -13.92 -13.45 19.75
N SER A 166 -13.29 -14.34 19.00
CA SER A 166 -13.90 -15.58 18.52
C SER A 166 -13.09 -16.77 18.99
N GLU A 167 -13.78 -17.87 19.38
CA GLU A 167 -13.15 -19.14 19.69
C GLU A 167 -12.79 -19.93 18.43
N ILE A 168 -13.20 -19.45 17.27
CA ILE A 168 -12.96 -20.04 15.94
C ILE A 168 -11.90 -19.21 15.21
N ASP A 169 -11.23 -19.82 14.24
CA ASP A 169 -10.22 -19.18 13.40
C ASP A 169 -10.61 -17.77 12.97
N THR A 170 -9.72 -16.82 13.21
CA THR A 170 -9.94 -15.41 12.90
C THR A 170 -9.24 -15.02 11.61
N PHE A 171 -9.78 -13.99 10.97
CA PHE A 171 -9.19 -13.35 9.80
C PHE A 171 -8.67 -11.97 10.21
N PRO A 172 -7.44 -11.88 10.75
CA PRO A 172 -7.00 -10.68 11.45
C PRO A 172 -6.59 -9.55 10.53
N LEU A 173 -6.34 -9.81 9.24
CA LEU A 173 -5.84 -8.82 8.30
C LEU A 173 -6.83 -8.59 7.17
N TYR A 174 -7.21 -7.32 6.96
CA TYR A 174 -8.13 -6.88 5.93
C TYR A 174 -7.47 -5.85 5.02
N GLU A 175 -7.71 -5.97 3.71
CA GLU A 175 -7.39 -4.95 2.72
C GLU A 175 -8.67 -4.15 2.40
N HIS A 176 -8.61 -2.83 2.55
CA HIS A 176 -9.64 -1.90 2.13
C HIS A 176 -9.22 -1.21 0.84
N THR A 177 -10.14 -1.11 -0.12
CA THR A 177 -9.93 -0.38 -1.38
C THR A 177 -10.80 0.88 -1.38
N PHE A 178 -10.23 2.00 -1.85
CA PHE A 178 -10.90 3.30 -1.90
C PHE A 178 -10.97 3.84 -3.33
N ASN A 179 -11.85 4.83 -3.55
CA ASN A 179 -11.80 5.68 -4.74
C ASN A 179 -10.99 6.96 -4.46
N GLN A 180 -10.81 7.80 -5.49
CA GLN A 180 -10.05 9.06 -5.37
C GLN A 180 -10.66 10.07 -4.39
N LYS A 181 -11.94 9.93 -4.02
CA LYS A 181 -12.60 10.76 -3.00
C LYS A 181 -12.40 10.25 -1.57
N GLY A 182 -11.70 9.11 -1.39
CA GLY A 182 -11.51 8.44 -0.11
C GLY A 182 -12.72 7.63 0.35
N GLU A 183 -13.70 7.36 -0.52
CA GLU A 183 -14.84 6.50 -0.21
C GLU A 183 -14.42 5.03 -0.33
N LYS A 184 -14.70 4.24 0.70
CA LYS A 184 -14.40 2.81 0.72
C LYS A 184 -15.28 2.06 -0.27
N LEU A 185 -14.63 1.36 -1.22
CA LEU A 185 -15.28 0.59 -2.29
C LEU A 185 -15.41 -0.88 -1.94
N ASP A 186 -14.39 -1.45 -1.30
CA ASP A 186 -14.32 -2.89 -1.03
C ASP A 186 -13.49 -3.17 0.23
N THR A 187 -13.75 -4.34 0.82
CA THR A 187 -12.98 -4.92 1.91
C THR A 187 -12.85 -6.41 1.68
N VAL A 188 -11.67 -6.99 1.87
CA VAL A 188 -11.45 -8.44 1.81
C VAL A 188 -10.41 -8.85 2.85
N ALA A 189 -10.60 -10.03 3.44
CA ALA A 189 -9.58 -10.64 4.28
C ALA A 189 -8.41 -11.11 3.42
N ILE A 190 -7.19 -10.86 3.91
CA ILE A 190 -5.94 -11.27 3.26
C ILE A 190 -5.08 -12.05 4.23
N ASP A 191 -4.18 -12.88 3.71
CA ASP A 191 -3.13 -13.52 4.50
C ASP A 191 -1.95 -12.55 4.74
N PHE A 192 -0.94 -13.00 5.48
CA PHE A 192 0.24 -12.19 5.78
C PHE A 192 1.13 -11.90 4.56
N ASP A 193 0.92 -12.61 3.45
CA ASP A 193 1.57 -12.35 2.15
C ASP A 193 0.75 -11.36 1.28
N GLY A 194 -0.38 -10.86 1.77
CA GLY A 194 -1.27 -9.94 1.06
C GLY A 194 -2.17 -10.60 0.02
N LYS A 195 -2.30 -11.95 0.05
CA LYS A 195 -3.19 -12.68 -0.85
C LYS A 195 -4.59 -12.79 -0.27
N LYS A 196 -5.61 -12.64 -1.11
CA LYS A 196 -7.01 -12.83 -0.70
C LYS A 196 -7.25 -14.23 -0.13
N ILE A 197 -7.90 -14.28 1.01
CA ILE A 197 -8.32 -15.54 1.62
C ILE A 197 -9.58 -16.02 0.93
N LEU A 198 -9.50 -17.22 0.35
CA LEU A 198 -10.66 -17.98 -0.13
C LEU A 198 -10.95 -19.09 0.89
N TRP A 199 -11.88 -18.80 1.79
CA TRP A 199 -12.28 -19.76 2.81
C TRP A 199 -13.27 -20.79 2.27
N SER A 200 -13.15 -22.06 2.68
CA SER A 200 -14.00 -23.16 2.21
C SER A 200 -14.96 -23.62 3.32
N VAL A 201 -16.23 -23.72 2.98
CA VAL A 201 -17.24 -24.34 3.86
C VAL A 201 -16.91 -25.83 4.03
N THR A 202 -16.82 -26.31 5.27
CA THR A 202 -16.51 -27.72 5.56
C THR A 202 -17.72 -28.53 6.02
N SER A 203 -18.82 -27.87 6.46
CA SER A 203 -20.08 -28.53 6.77
C SER A 203 -20.83 -28.94 5.49
N GLU A 204 -21.73 -29.94 5.59
CA GLU A 204 -22.57 -30.35 4.46
C GLU A 204 -23.49 -29.21 3.99
N LYS A 205 -23.95 -28.37 4.94
CA LYS A 205 -24.89 -27.27 4.64
C LYS A 205 -24.75 -26.16 5.66
N ALA A 206 -24.45 -24.94 5.19
CA ALA A 206 -24.36 -23.71 5.98
C ALA A 206 -25.37 -22.67 5.47
N PHE A 207 -26.34 -22.29 6.30
CA PHE A 207 -27.31 -21.27 5.92
C PHE A 207 -26.72 -19.88 5.89
N LEU A 208 -27.24 -19.04 5.00
CA LEU A 208 -26.87 -17.65 4.86
C LEU A 208 -27.89 -16.74 5.56
N TYR A 209 -27.40 -15.60 6.08
CA TYR A 209 -28.17 -14.66 6.88
C TYR A 209 -28.08 -13.26 6.29
N SER A 210 -29.11 -12.43 6.47
CA SER A 210 -29.10 -11.04 5.99
C SER A 210 -28.36 -10.07 6.93
N SER A 211 -28.25 -10.43 8.21
CA SER A 211 -27.48 -9.73 9.27
C SER A 211 -26.81 -10.75 10.18
N PRO A 212 -25.84 -10.36 11.03
CA PRO A 212 -25.15 -11.27 11.96
C PRO A 212 -26.02 -11.66 13.16
N GLU A 213 -27.19 -12.20 12.87
CA GLU A 213 -28.20 -12.62 13.86
C GLU A 213 -28.95 -13.87 13.37
N LYS A 214 -29.18 -14.82 14.27
CA LYS A 214 -29.88 -16.09 13.93
C LYS A 214 -31.31 -15.91 13.42
N THR A 215 -31.97 -14.83 13.84
CA THR A 215 -33.34 -14.47 13.40
C THR A 215 -33.42 -14.03 11.95
N SER A 216 -32.29 -13.61 11.35
CA SER A 216 -32.19 -13.11 9.97
C SER A 216 -31.92 -14.20 8.92
N LYS A 217 -32.12 -15.48 9.28
CA LYS A 217 -31.89 -16.64 8.41
C LYS A 217 -32.64 -16.54 7.10
N THR A 218 -31.94 -16.78 6.00
CA THR A 218 -32.51 -16.80 4.65
C THR A 218 -32.78 -18.25 4.17
N LYS A 219 -33.38 -18.39 2.98
CA LYS A 219 -33.52 -19.69 2.31
C LYS A 219 -32.23 -20.13 1.60
N ALA A 220 -31.27 -19.20 1.40
CA ALA A 220 -30.01 -19.48 0.73
C ALA A 220 -29.06 -20.21 1.68
N TYR A 221 -28.23 -21.07 1.12
CA TYR A 221 -27.21 -21.81 1.85
C TYR A 221 -26.01 -22.11 0.93
N LEU A 222 -24.88 -22.39 1.56
CA LEU A 222 -23.67 -22.94 0.95
C LEU A 222 -23.56 -24.43 1.30
N ILE A 223 -22.82 -25.17 0.49
CA ILE A 223 -22.53 -26.57 0.68
C ILE A 223 -21.02 -26.81 0.87
N HIS A 224 -20.69 -28.05 1.22
CA HIS A 224 -19.29 -28.47 1.38
C HIS A 224 -18.42 -28.10 0.16
N ASN A 225 -17.24 -27.54 0.42
CA ASN A 225 -16.29 -27.02 -0.56
C ASN A 225 -16.70 -25.75 -1.33
N ASP A 226 -17.83 -25.13 -1.04
CA ASP A 226 -18.08 -23.78 -1.53
C ASP A 226 -17.03 -22.82 -0.99
N LYS A 227 -16.42 -22.03 -1.91
CA LYS A 227 -15.37 -21.06 -1.58
C LYS A 227 -15.95 -19.65 -1.53
N VAL A 228 -15.58 -18.92 -0.49
CA VAL A 228 -16.05 -17.55 -0.25
C VAL A 228 -14.89 -16.61 0.06
N GLU A 229 -15.02 -15.34 -0.35
CA GLU A 229 -14.18 -14.27 0.16
C GLU A 229 -14.78 -13.79 1.49
N ILE A 230 -13.91 -13.51 2.46
CA ILE A 230 -14.31 -12.94 3.75
C ILE A 230 -14.20 -11.41 3.64
N LEU A 231 -15.28 -10.70 3.97
CA LEU A 231 -15.36 -9.25 3.91
C LEU A 231 -15.27 -8.59 5.28
N GLU A 232 -15.81 -9.26 6.30
CA GLU A 232 -15.86 -8.78 7.69
C GLU A 232 -16.02 -9.96 8.62
N GLN A 233 -15.49 -9.86 9.84
CA GLN A 233 -15.79 -10.78 10.93
C GLN A 233 -16.31 -10.00 12.14
N LYS A 234 -17.36 -10.52 12.77
CA LYS A 234 -17.91 -10.01 14.02
C LYS A 234 -18.23 -11.20 14.92
N ASP A 235 -17.43 -11.43 15.93
CA ASP A 235 -17.47 -12.62 16.77
C ASP A 235 -17.44 -13.90 15.89
N ASP A 236 -18.42 -14.79 16.05
CA ASP A 236 -18.57 -16.02 15.25
C ASP A 236 -19.28 -15.81 13.90
N TRP A 237 -19.52 -14.59 13.49
CA TRP A 237 -20.15 -14.26 12.22
C TRP A 237 -19.14 -13.73 11.23
N ILE A 238 -19.20 -14.21 9.99
CA ILE A 238 -18.43 -13.63 8.89
C ILE A 238 -19.37 -13.11 7.80
N GLN A 239 -19.11 -11.92 7.30
CA GLN A 239 -19.70 -11.44 6.07
C GLN A 239 -18.89 -11.99 4.90
N ILE A 240 -19.57 -12.63 3.97
CA ILE A 240 -18.93 -13.31 2.86
C ILE A 240 -19.42 -12.78 1.51
N ARG A 241 -18.55 -12.89 0.50
CA ARG A 241 -18.91 -12.77 -0.91
C ARG A 241 -18.76 -14.14 -1.59
N PHE A 242 -19.87 -14.64 -2.10
CA PHE A 242 -19.93 -15.89 -2.86
C PHE A 242 -20.17 -15.61 -4.34
N ALA A 243 -19.38 -16.20 -5.24
CA ALA A 243 -19.57 -16.11 -6.68
C ALA A 243 -20.71 -17.04 -7.14
N SER A 244 -21.95 -16.54 -7.12
CA SER A 244 -23.10 -17.32 -7.58
C SER A 244 -23.31 -17.17 -9.10
N ARG A 245 -24.08 -18.11 -9.70
CA ARG A 245 -24.45 -18.06 -11.14
C ARG A 245 -25.22 -16.80 -11.52
N LYS A 246 -25.87 -16.11 -10.56
CA LYS A 246 -26.65 -14.89 -10.76
C LYS A 246 -25.86 -13.62 -10.45
N GLY A 247 -24.56 -13.75 -10.16
CA GLY A 247 -23.69 -12.67 -9.72
C GLY A 247 -23.22 -12.84 -8.27
N PRO A 248 -22.37 -11.94 -7.79
CA PRO A 248 -21.83 -12.00 -6.43
C PRO A 248 -22.96 -11.84 -5.39
N LEU A 249 -22.97 -12.72 -4.41
CA LEU A 249 -23.91 -12.72 -3.29
C LEU A 249 -23.15 -12.33 -2.02
N VAL A 250 -23.53 -11.23 -1.38
CA VAL A 250 -22.99 -10.80 -0.09
C VAL A 250 -23.98 -11.14 1.01
N ARG A 251 -23.58 -11.93 2.00
CA ARG A 251 -24.41 -12.40 3.12
C ARG A 251 -23.53 -12.67 4.34
N TRP A 252 -24.20 -12.85 5.47
CA TRP A 252 -23.58 -13.31 6.70
C TRP A 252 -23.64 -14.84 6.81
N LEU A 253 -22.61 -15.43 7.38
CA LEU A 253 -22.45 -16.85 7.65
C LEU A 253 -22.06 -17.03 9.11
N TYR A 254 -22.71 -17.98 9.79
CA TYR A 254 -22.39 -18.32 11.17
C TYR A 254 -21.34 -19.43 11.18
N LEU A 255 -20.12 -19.13 11.62
CA LEU A 255 -18.97 -20.03 11.56
C LEU A 255 -19.23 -21.42 12.17
N PRO A 256 -19.86 -21.55 13.39
CA PRO A 256 -20.13 -22.86 13.98
C PRO A 256 -21.07 -23.74 13.15
N GLU A 257 -21.86 -23.18 12.23
CA GLU A 257 -22.70 -23.96 11.29
C GLU A 257 -21.98 -24.26 9.96
N ALA A 258 -20.90 -23.55 9.66
CA ALA A 258 -20.17 -23.67 8.40
C ALA A 258 -18.98 -24.62 8.50
N ILE A 259 -18.56 -24.96 9.71
CA ILE A 259 -17.47 -25.88 10.01
C ILE A 259 -18.06 -27.26 10.34
N ALA A 260 -17.49 -28.32 9.75
CA ALA A 260 -17.87 -29.69 10.08
C ALA A 260 -17.55 -29.95 11.58
N LYS A 261 -18.51 -30.49 12.30
CA LYS A 261 -18.24 -30.99 13.67
C LYS A 261 -17.33 -32.22 13.54
N SER A 262 -16.16 -32.13 14.18
CA SER A 262 -15.22 -33.26 14.34
C SER A 262 -15.82 -34.37 15.16
#